data_25d02dcf3bd86766de2085c93a97a55a
#
_entry.id   25d02dcf3bd86766de2085c93a97a55a
#
_cell.length_a   1.000
_cell.length_b   1.000
_cell.length_c   1.000
_cell.angle_alpha   90.00
_cell.angle_beta   90.00
_cell.angle_gamma   90.00
#
_symmetry.space_group_name_H-M   'P 1'
#
loop_
_entity.id
_entity.type
_entity.pdbx_description
1 polymer ?
#
loop_
_entity_poly.entity_id
_entity_poly.type
_entity_poly.pdbx_seq_one_letter_code
_entity_poly.pdbx_strand_id
1 'polypeptide(L)'
;QKGGDPAQGGGTRSVSDEFRKGGILRMQFFNGEQNKMKGLKNVSAYIAGKGIIKTNIGFENGKIAYIGDDDKNIECLFETDGVVLPGFIDEHIHGAGGADAMDATEEALQTISEYVSREGTTGFLATTMTQSKENISKALKNVKEVREKGEYKGAEVLGVHLEGPFISPKHVGAQPLEYVAKPEAKTFDEYNALSGGNIKIVTLAPEVDGGLDLITHLKNIGVVASIGHTGAKYQDVENAVKAGASNVTHTYNAQTGLHHREAGVVGAAMLFDELNCEMICDTIHVSVPAIKIFVKNKPHDKFTLITDAMRAKGMPDGLSELGGQQVFVKNGEARLADGTLAGSVLRMNVAVKNLVEKVGVSLTEAVDFASANPAKNLGLYNERGSIEVGKRADITVLDKDYNVLYTVVGGNLVYNR
;
A
#
# COMPACT_ATOMS: atom_id res chain seq x y z
N GLN A 1 -34.27 -66.30 30.27
CA GLN A 1 -34.10 -67.02 31.56
C GLN A 1 -33.17 -66.21 32.43
N LYS A 2 -33.74 -65.67 33.47
CA LYS A 2 -33.29 -65.71 34.89
C LYS A 2 -31.95 -64.98 35.12
N GLY A 3 -31.82 -64.01 35.91
CA GLY A 3 -32.55 -63.65 37.13
C GLY A 3 -31.50 -63.22 38.10
N GLY A 4 -31.84 -62.27 38.95
CA GLY A 4 -31.31 -62.20 40.29
C GLY A 4 -30.61 -60.87 40.65
N ASP A 5 -31.40 -59.93 41.12
CA ASP A 5 -31.13 -59.03 42.23
C ASP A 5 -31.20 -59.88 43.52
N PRO A 6 -30.76 -59.49 44.73
CA PRO A 6 -30.78 -58.14 45.30
C PRO A 6 -29.72 -57.84 46.43
N ALA A 7 -29.75 -56.59 46.85
CA ALA A 7 -29.88 -56.10 48.24
C ALA A 7 -28.65 -55.82 49.11
N GLN A 8 -28.59 -54.55 49.53
CA GLN A 8 -28.71 -54.03 50.91
C GLN A 8 -27.46 -53.89 51.77
N GLY A 9 -27.37 -52.72 52.35
CA GLY A 9 -26.71 -52.38 53.61
C GLY A 9 -25.89 -51.10 53.50
N GLY A 10 -26.26 -49.96 53.91
CA GLY A 10 -26.90 -49.52 55.15
C GLY A 10 -25.78 -49.11 56.13
N GLY A 11 -25.60 -47.82 56.30
CA GLY A 11 -24.63 -47.36 57.32
C GLY A 11 -24.53 -45.83 57.35
N THR A 12 -25.52 -45.22 57.95
CA THR A 12 -25.45 -43.85 58.50
C THR A 12 -24.48 -43.78 59.66
N ARG A 13 -23.61 -42.78 59.68
CA ARG A 13 -23.12 -42.18 60.91
C ARG A 13 -22.93 -40.70 60.82
N SER A 14 -23.55 -40.06 61.76
CA SER A 14 -23.73 -38.65 62.04
C SER A 14 -22.47 -37.97 62.57
N VAL A 15 -22.34 -36.70 62.23
CA VAL A 15 -22.03 -35.51 63.05
C VAL A 15 -21.10 -35.67 64.24
N SER A 16 -20.03 -34.93 64.25
CA SER A 16 -19.71 -34.06 65.42
C SER A 16 -18.66 -33.03 65.02
N ASP A 17 -19.05 -31.81 65.17
CA ASP A 17 -18.36 -30.60 65.59
C ASP A 17 -16.86 -30.75 65.94
N GLU A 18 -16.03 -29.94 65.25
CA GLU A 18 -14.98 -29.21 65.94
C GLU A 18 -14.81 -27.80 65.37
N PHE A 19 -14.84 -26.92 66.27
CA PHE A 19 -15.01 -25.46 66.20
C PHE A 19 -13.72 -24.73 65.84
N ARG A 20 -13.93 -23.63 65.10
CA ARG A 20 -13.28 -22.32 65.24
C ARG A 20 -11.78 -22.28 65.52
N LYS A 21 -11.02 -21.88 64.50
CA LYS A 21 -10.03 -20.81 64.66
C LYS A 21 -10.10 -19.89 63.46
N GLY A 22 -10.34 -18.62 63.79
CA GLY A 22 -10.48 -17.55 62.78
C GLY A 22 -9.21 -17.39 61.95
N GLY A 23 -9.34 -17.64 60.68
CA GLY A 23 -8.43 -17.24 59.66
C GLY A 23 -9.18 -16.24 58.78
N ILE A 24 -8.89 -14.96 58.96
CA ILE A 24 -9.30 -13.91 58.05
C ILE A 24 -8.71 -14.26 56.69
N LEU A 25 -9.54 -14.78 55.78
CA LEU A 25 -9.19 -14.84 54.37
C LEU A 25 -8.99 -13.38 53.92
N ARG A 26 -7.73 -12.92 53.91
CA ARG A 26 -7.37 -11.73 53.13
C ARG A 26 -7.68 -12.08 51.68
N MET A 27 -8.81 -11.57 51.17
CA MET A 27 -8.95 -11.37 49.76
C MET A 27 -7.78 -10.49 49.34
N GLN A 28 -6.77 -11.09 48.75
CA GLN A 28 -5.84 -10.37 47.91
C GLN A 28 -6.66 -9.82 46.76
N PHE A 29 -7.05 -8.58 46.90
CA PHE A 29 -7.41 -7.78 45.71
C PHE A 29 -6.13 -7.83 44.88
N PHE A 30 -6.12 -8.63 43.84
CA PHE A 30 -5.25 -8.43 42.71
C PHE A 30 -5.64 -7.03 42.20
N ASN A 31 -4.89 -6.02 42.59
CA ASN A 31 -4.77 -4.80 41.84
C ASN A 31 -4.17 -5.22 40.51
N GLY A 32 -5.02 -5.66 39.58
CA GLY A 32 -4.69 -5.74 38.19
C GLY A 32 -4.42 -4.30 37.75
N GLU A 33 -3.18 -3.88 37.68
CA GLU A 33 -2.79 -2.82 36.79
C GLU A 33 -3.29 -3.28 35.43
N GLN A 34 -4.45 -2.74 35.01
CA GLN A 34 -4.90 -2.91 33.65
C GLN A 34 -3.80 -2.29 32.79
N ASN A 35 -3.06 -3.13 32.06
CA ASN A 35 -2.09 -2.68 31.08
C ASN A 35 -2.79 -1.65 30.18
N LYS A 36 -2.36 -0.39 30.28
CA LYS A 36 -2.90 0.68 29.47
C LYS A 36 -2.58 0.39 28.00
N MET A 37 -3.57 0.58 27.12
CA MET A 37 -3.35 0.58 25.67
C MET A 37 -2.44 1.76 25.30
N LYS A 38 -1.45 1.56 24.43
CA LYS A 38 -0.80 2.69 23.77
C LYS A 38 -1.82 3.40 22.86
N GLY A 39 -1.67 4.69 22.63
CA GLY A 39 -2.61 5.36 21.75
C GLY A 39 -2.45 6.86 21.66
N LEU A 40 -3.47 7.52 21.14
CA LEU A 40 -3.54 8.96 20.94
C LEU A 40 -4.75 9.51 21.68
N LYS A 41 -4.57 10.67 22.35
CA LYS A 41 -5.62 11.30 23.14
C LYS A 41 -6.03 12.63 22.55
N ASN A 42 -7.35 12.88 22.55
CA ASN A 42 -7.95 14.15 22.14
C ASN A 42 -7.43 14.67 20.79
N VAL A 43 -7.32 13.78 19.80
CA VAL A 43 -6.80 14.11 18.47
C VAL A 43 -7.93 14.39 17.48
N SER A 44 -7.65 15.22 16.47
CA SER A 44 -8.50 15.34 15.27
C SER A 44 -8.15 14.18 14.34
N ALA A 45 -9.06 13.23 14.14
CA ALA A 45 -8.78 12.01 13.36
C ALA A 45 -9.82 11.79 12.25
N TYR A 46 -9.36 11.38 11.08
CA TYR A 46 -10.22 10.95 9.98
C TYR A 46 -10.69 9.52 10.24
N ILE A 47 -11.92 9.39 10.71
CA ILE A 47 -12.56 8.11 11.01
C ILE A 47 -13.48 7.72 9.86
N ALA A 48 -13.35 6.47 9.39
CA ALA A 48 -14.16 5.95 8.29
C ALA A 48 -15.66 6.14 8.54
N GLY A 49 -16.36 6.71 7.56
CA GLY A 49 -17.79 6.99 7.62
C GLY A 49 -18.22 8.15 8.54
N LYS A 50 -17.27 8.78 9.26
CA LYS A 50 -17.57 9.89 10.18
C LYS A 50 -16.88 11.20 9.82
N GLY A 51 -15.91 11.17 8.89
CA GLY A 51 -15.08 12.32 8.58
C GLY A 51 -14.03 12.62 9.66
N ILE A 52 -13.55 13.86 9.72
CA ILE A 52 -12.57 14.31 10.73
C ILE A 52 -13.31 14.70 12.00
N ILE A 53 -13.08 13.97 13.09
CA ILE A 53 -13.70 14.20 14.41
C ILE A 53 -12.65 14.24 15.51
N LYS A 54 -13.00 14.85 16.66
CA LYS A 54 -12.22 14.76 17.90
C LYS A 54 -12.51 13.41 18.57
N THR A 55 -11.46 12.67 18.93
CA THR A 55 -11.60 11.35 19.53
C THR A 55 -10.30 10.88 20.19
N ASN A 56 -10.35 9.76 20.91
CA ASN A 56 -9.18 9.03 21.38
C ASN A 56 -9.08 7.72 20.60
N ILE A 57 -7.84 7.25 20.39
CA ILE A 57 -7.56 6.01 19.65
C ILE A 57 -6.61 5.15 20.48
N GLY A 58 -7.04 3.94 20.85
CA GLY A 58 -6.22 2.98 21.58
C GLY A 58 -5.70 1.86 20.68
N PHE A 59 -4.45 1.45 20.90
CA PHE A 59 -3.78 0.37 20.16
C PHE A 59 -3.47 -0.80 21.06
N GLU A 60 -3.75 -2.01 20.58
CA GLU A 60 -3.40 -3.25 21.24
C GLU A 60 -2.97 -4.29 20.20
N ASN A 61 -1.84 -4.96 20.45
CA ASN A 61 -1.31 -6.00 19.56
C ASN A 61 -1.18 -5.56 18.08
N GLY A 62 -0.74 -4.31 17.86
CA GLY A 62 -0.55 -3.74 16.53
C GLY A 62 -1.82 -3.32 15.80
N LYS A 63 -2.98 -3.40 16.48
CA LYS A 63 -4.29 -3.06 15.92
C LYS A 63 -4.95 -1.91 16.68
N ILE A 64 -5.87 -1.24 16.03
CA ILE A 64 -6.77 -0.27 16.64
C ILE A 64 -7.78 -1.06 17.48
N ALA A 65 -7.70 -0.91 18.80
CA ALA A 65 -8.56 -1.62 19.75
C ALA A 65 -9.73 -0.75 20.22
N TYR A 66 -9.57 0.58 20.19
CA TYR A 66 -10.55 1.52 20.71
C TYR A 66 -10.58 2.82 19.89
N ILE A 67 -11.76 3.35 19.67
CA ILE A 67 -12.03 4.71 19.17
C ILE A 67 -13.21 5.26 19.94
N GLY A 68 -13.05 6.38 20.66
CA GLY A 68 -14.14 6.96 21.44
C GLY A 68 -13.70 8.10 22.37
N ASP A 69 -14.59 8.49 23.29
CA ASP A 69 -14.43 9.69 24.14
C ASP A 69 -13.68 9.40 25.45
N ASP A 70 -13.61 8.14 25.90
CA ASP A 70 -12.90 7.78 27.14
C ASP A 70 -11.40 7.58 26.88
N ASP A 71 -10.57 8.25 27.67
CA ASP A 71 -9.10 8.22 27.55
C ASP A 71 -8.39 7.55 28.73
N LYS A 72 -9.14 7.08 29.75
CA LYS A 72 -8.59 6.63 31.05
C LYS A 72 -7.61 5.46 30.91
N ASN A 73 -7.86 4.56 29.95
CA ASN A 73 -7.05 3.36 29.73
C ASN A 73 -6.05 3.53 28.58
N ILE A 74 -5.79 4.75 28.11
CA ILE A 74 -4.85 5.03 27.05
C ILE A 74 -3.58 5.67 27.63
N GLU A 75 -2.43 5.08 27.33
CA GLU A 75 -1.12 5.71 27.50
C GLU A 75 -0.79 6.47 26.20
N CYS A 76 -0.62 7.79 26.32
CA CYS A 76 -0.38 8.64 25.16
C CYS A 76 0.98 8.33 24.52
N LEU A 77 0.99 7.98 23.23
CA LEU A 77 2.21 7.69 22.48
C LEU A 77 2.96 8.98 22.14
N PHE A 78 2.21 10.01 21.77
CA PHE A 78 2.69 11.39 21.53
C PHE A 78 1.50 12.36 21.56
N GLU A 79 1.78 13.64 21.77
CA GLU A 79 0.80 14.71 21.66
C GLU A 79 0.91 15.37 20.28
N THR A 80 -0.22 15.79 19.69
CA THR A 80 -0.23 16.45 18.39
C THR A 80 -1.46 17.37 18.24
N ASP A 81 -1.26 18.48 17.56
CA ASP A 81 -2.31 19.36 17.02
C ASP A 81 -2.59 19.08 15.53
N GLY A 82 -1.82 18.17 14.91
CA GLY A 82 -2.01 17.72 13.55
C GLY A 82 -3.25 16.86 13.36
N VAL A 83 -3.57 16.59 12.10
CA VAL A 83 -4.68 15.69 11.73
C VAL A 83 -4.16 14.26 11.63
N VAL A 84 -4.80 13.37 12.37
CA VAL A 84 -4.51 11.93 12.38
C VAL A 84 -5.29 11.27 11.24
N LEU A 85 -4.56 10.60 10.36
CA LEU A 85 -5.05 10.01 9.11
C LEU A 85 -4.65 8.52 9.05
N PRO A 86 -5.37 7.68 8.30
CA PRO A 86 -4.86 6.35 7.98
C PRO A 86 -3.52 6.45 7.24
N GLY A 87 -2.61 5.54 7.54
CA GLY A 87 -1.31 5.47 6.90
C GLY A 87 -1.41 5.31 5.39
N PHE A 88 -0.55 5.99 4.66
CA PHE A 88 -0.53 5.92 3.20
C PHE A 88 0.03 4.57 2.72
N ILE A 89 -0.41 4.16 1.54
CA ILE A 89 0.06 2.95 0.84
C ILE A 89 0.50 3.38 -0.56
N ASP A 90 1.74 3.10 -0.90
CA ASP A 90 2.29 3.38 -2.23
C ASP A 90 2.41 2.05 -3.01
N GLU A 91 1.47 1.80 -3.91
CA GLU A 91 1.46 0.56 -4.70
C GLU A 91 2.37 0.58 -5.93
N HIS A 92 3.09 1.72 -6.16
CA HIS A 92 4.00 1.87 -7.28
C HIS A 92 5.19 2.77 -6.90
N ILE A 93 6.29 2.17 -6.46
CA ILE A 93 7.55 2.86 -6.10
C ILE A 93 8.76 1.96 -6.35
N HIS A 94 9.74 2.46 -7.11
CA HIS A 94 10.99 1.76 -7.41
C HIS A 94 12.02 1.94 -6.31
N GLY A 95 12.14 3.17 -5.78
CA GLY A 95 13.17 3.47 -4.81
C GLY A 95 13.01 4.79 -4.06
N ALA A 96 13.86 4.98 -3.06
CA ALA A 96 13.99 6.20 -2.26
C ALA A 96 15.30 6.18 -1.48
N GLY A 97 15.80 7.38 -1.09
CA GLY A 97 16.95 7.50 -0.20
C GLY A 97 18.26 6.92 -0.77
N GLY A 98 18.40 6.88 -2.10
CA GLY A 98 19.55 6.31 -2.79
C GLY A 98 19.45 4.81 -3.09
N ALA A 99 18.41 4.13 -2.63
CA ALA A 99 18.20 2.70 -2.79
C ALA A 99 17.06 2.39 -3.79
N ASP A 100 17.11 1.22 -4.42
CA ASP A 100 16.14 0.74 -5.41
C ASP A 100 15.78 -0.72 -5.14
N ALA A 101 14.56 -1.12 -5.42
CA ALA A 101 14.12 -2.50 -5.30
C ALA A 101 14.96 -3.47 -6.15
N MET A 102 15.47 -2.97 -7.29
CA MET A 102 16.35 -3.73 -8.19
C MET A 102 17.78 -3.89 -7.67
N ASP A 103 18.18 -3.22 -6.59
CA ASP A 103 19.47 -3.46 -5.91
C ASP A 103 19.53 -4.87 -5.31
N ALA A 104 18.36 -5.47 -5.08
CA ALA A 104 18.16 -6.84 -4.62
C ALA A 104 18.93 -7.16 -3.32
N THR A 105 18.95 -6.20 -2.39
CA THR A 105 19.53 -6.35 -1.05
C THR A 105 18.51 -5.99 0.04
N GLU A 106 18.65 -6.61 1.20
CA GLU A 106 17.81 -6.28 2.36
C GLU A 106 17.99 -4.82 2.77
N GLU A 107 19.23 -4.31 2.76
CA GLU A 107 19.54 -2.92 3.09
C GLU A 107 18.83 -1.94 2.18
N ALA A 108 18.69 -2.23 0.90
CA ALA A 108 17.98 -1.37 -0.04
C ALA A 108 16.48 -1.27 0.33
N LEU A 109 15.81 -2.40 0.57
CA LEU A 109 14.41 -2.40 0.98
C LEU A 109 14.21 -1.76 2.36
N GLN A 110 15.14 -1.93 3.29
CA GLN A 110 15.09 -1.26 4.60
C GLN A 110 15.29 0.25 4.47
N THR A 111 16.17 0.70 3.58
CA THR A 111 16.37 2.13 3.29
C THR A 111 15.10 2.75 2.71
N ILE A 112 14.48 2.10 1.73
CA ILE A 112 13.19 2.55 1.17
C ILE A 112 12.12 2.58 2.27
N SER A 113 11.98 1.50 3.04
CA SER A 113 11.03 1.36 4.15
C SER A 113 11.14 2.52 5.15
N GLU A 114 12.37 2.82 5.60
CA GLU A 114 12.63 3.94 6.51
C GLU A 114 12.33 5.28 5.87
N TYR A 115 12.77 5.49 4.62
CA TYR A 115 12.60 6.78 3.96
C TYR A 115 11.13 7.12 3.72
N VAL A 116 10.33 6.19 3.18
CA VAL A 116 8.93 6.47 2.84
C VAL A 116 8.05 6.67 4.09
N SER A 117 8.48 6.15 5.25
CA SER A 117 7.79 6.43 6.51
C SER A 117 7.82 7.91 6.88
N ARG A 118 8.85 8.66 6.44
CA ARG A 118 8.95 10.13 6.62
C ARG A 118 7.94 10.91 5.80
N GLU A 119 7.27 10.25 4.86
CA GLU A 119 6.24 10.79 3.98
C GLU A 119 4.83 10.35 4.39
N GLY A 120 4.72 9.61 5.50
CA GLY A 120 3.46 9.06 5.99
C GLY A 120 3.06 7.72 5.37
N THR A 121 3.92 7.12 4.55
CA THR A 121 3.68 5.81 3.97
C THR A 121 3.94 4.73 5.02
N THR A 122 2.97 3.85 5.21
CA THR A 122 3.02 2.74 6.18
C THR A 122 3.16 1.37 5.51
N GLY A 123 2.92 1.32 4.20
CA GLY A 123 3.11 0.13 3.40
C GLY A 123 3.34 0.47 1.93
N PHE A 124 4.11 -0.35 1.23
CA PHE A 124 4.38 -0.15 -0.18
C PHE A 124 4.62 -1.46 -0.93
N LEU A 125 4.45 -1.43 -2.26
CA LEU A 125 4.91 -2.49 -3.14
C LEU A 125 6.31 -2.14 -3.68
N ALA A 126 7.26 -3.05 -3.49
CA ALA A 126 8.56 -2.93 -4.14
C ALA A 126 8.36 -3.14 -5.65
N THR A 127 8.56 -2.08 -6.44
CA THR A 127 8.31 -2.12 -7.89
C THR A 127 9.57 -2.46 -8.64
N THR A 128 9.51 -3.52 -9.46
CA THR A 128 10.63 -3.92 -10.33
C THR A 128 10.62 -3.11 -11.63
N MET A 129 11.74 -3.13 -12.34
CA MET A 129 11.87 -2.57 -13.68
C MET A 129 11.91 -3.68 -14.73
N THR A 130 11.61 -3.35 -15.99
CA THR A 130 12.01 -4.19 -17.13
C THR A 130 13.52 -4.35 -17.10
N GLN A 131 13.98 -5.58 -16.91
CA GLN A 131 15.39 -5.92 -16.76
C GLN A 131 15.64 -7.38 -17.18
N SER A 132 16.92 -7.82 -17.17
CA SER A 132 17.24 -9.21 -17.42
C SER A 132 16.47 -10.14 -16.47
N LYS A 133 16.14 -11.33 -16.94
CA LYS A 133 15.49 -12.36 -16.11
C LYS A 133 16.26 -12.62 -14.80
N GLU A 134 17.59 -12.55 -14.86
CA GLU A 134 18.46 -12.74 -13.69
C GLU A 134 18.24 -11.63 -12.65
N ASN A 135 18.27 -10.36 -13.07
CA ASN A 135 18.13 -9.23 -12.16
C ASN A 135 16.73 -9.16 -11.56
N ILE A 136 15.67 -9.37 -12.35
CA ILE A 136 14.29 -9.48 -11.84
C ILE A 136 14.22 -10.62 -10.81
N SER A 137 14.78 -11.79 -11.13
CA SER A 137 14.75 -12.94 -10.22
C SER A 137 15.45 -12.67 -8.89
N LYS A 138 16.56 -11.93 -8.89
CA LYS A 138 17.25 -11.52 -7.65
C LYS A 138 16.39 -10.59 -6.81
N ALA A 139 15.78 -9.57 -7.43
CA ALA A 139 14.90 -8.65 -6.73
C ALA A 139 13.69 -9.36 -6.11
N LEU A 140 13.05 -10.28 -6.84
CA LEU A 140 11.91 -11.05 -6.35
C LEU A 140 12.27 -11.94 -5.16
N LYS A 141 13.40 -12.63 -5.20
CA LYS A 141 13.91 -13.44 -4.08
C LYS A 141 14.19 -12.59 -2.85
N ASN A 142 14.81 -11.43 -3.04
CA ASN A 142 15.09 -10.50 -1.95
C ASN A 142 13.80 -10.02 -1.27
N VAL A 143 12.76 -9.65 -2.04
CA VAL A 143 11.46 -9.28 -1.45
C VAL A 143 10.86 -10.44 -0.66
N LYS A 144 10.93 -11.66 -1.17
CA LYS A 144 10.47 -12.85 -0.44
C LYS A 144 11.18 -12.97 0.92
N GLU A 145 12.51 -12.94 0.92
CA GLU A 145 13.33 -13.10 2.13
C GLU A 145 13.05 -11.99 3.17
N VAL A 146 12.94 -10.74 2.73
CA VAL A 146 12.62 -9.60 3.62
C VAL A 146 11.22 -9.72 4.20
N ARG A 147 10.24 -10.16 3.40
CA ARG A 147 8.86 -10.38 3.89
C ARG A 147 8.75 -11.55 4.85
N GLU A 148 9.50 -12.63 4.63
CA GLU A 148 9.55 -13.78 5.53
C GLU A 148 10.15 -13.42 6.90
N LYS A 149 11.12 -12.50 6.95
CA LYS A 149 11.65 -11.95 8.21
C LYS A 149 10.60 -11.08 8.93
N GLY A 150 9.82 -10.30 8.20
CA GLY A 150 8.76 -9.45 8.73
C GLY A 150 9.24 -8.29 9.61
N GLU A 151 10.50 -7.91 9.51
CA GLU A 151 11.12 -6.82 10.27
C GLU A 151 11.37 -5.63 9.35
N TYR A 152 10.82 -4.46 9.68
CA TYR A 152 10.93 -3.25 8.88
C TYR A 152 11.34 -2.07 9.75
N LYS A 153 12.24 -1.22 9.24
CA LYS A 153 12.66 0.02 9.91
C LYS A 153 11.58 1.13 9.87
N GLY A 154 10.64 1.03 8.95
CA GLY A 154 9.56 1.98 8.74
C GLY A 154 8.33 1.32 8.12
N ALA A 155 8.00 1.68 6.89
CA ALA A 155 6.87 1.12 6.15
C ALA A 155 7.08 -0.37 5.82
N GLU A 156 5.99 -1.13 5.84
CA GLU A 156 6.00 -2.55 5.50
C GLU A 156 6.10 -2.77 3.98
N VAL A 157 6.92 -3.71 3.53
CA VAL A 157 6.91 -4.21 2.15
C VAL A 157 5.70 -5.13 1.99
N LEU A 158 4.66 -4.70 1.29
CA LEU A 158 3.39 -5.44 1.12
C LEU A 158 3.46 -6.52 0.04
N GLY A 159 4.43 -6.43 -0.84
CA GLY A 159 4.63 -7.35 -1.95
C GLY A 159 5.40 -6.68 -3.07
N VAL A 160 5.16 -7.15 -4.29
CA VAL A 160 5.81 -6.68 -5.51
C VAL A 160 4.78 -6.11 -6.48
N HIS A 161 5.10 -4.99 -7.09
CA HIS A 161 4.54 -4.56 -8.37
C HIS A 161 5.56 -4.95 -9.46
N LEU A 162 5.23 -5.92 -10.29
CA LEU A 162 6.06 -6.33 -11.43
C LEU A 162 5.76 -5.40 -12.61
N GLU A 163 6.56 -4.35 -12.78
CA GLU A 163 6.42 -3.40 -13.89
C GLU A 163 7.30 -3.83 -15.07
N GLY A 164 6.66 -4.41 -16.06
CA GLY A 164 7.37 -5.14 -17.11
C GLY A 164 7.87 -6.52 -16.62
N PRO A 165 8.55 -7.26 -17.46
CA PRO A 165 9.00 -6.95 -18.83
C PRO A 165 7.94 -7.10 -19.93
N PHE A 166 6.70 -7.39 -19.62
CA PHE A 166 5.62 -7.72 -20.56
C PHE A 166 4.95 -6.47 -21.19
N ILE A 167 5.75 -5.50 -21.56
CA ILE A 167 5.32 -4.18 -22.05
C ILE A 167 5.47 -4.04 -23.56
N SER A 168 4.91 -2.96 -24.13
CA SER A 168 5.07 -2.67 -25.55
C SER A 168 6.45 -2.10 -25.87
N PRO A 169 7.19 -2.66 -26.83
CA PRO A 169 8.49 -2.12 -27.24
C PRO A 169 8.42 -0.72 -27.84
N LYS A 170 7.21 -0.25 -28.16
CA LYS A 170 6.97 1.11 -28.70
C LYS A 170 6.63 2.13 -27.62
N HIS A 171 6.37 1.69 -26.40
CA HIS A 171 5.93 2.53 -25.28
C HIS A 171 6.75 2.27 -24.01
N VAL A 172 8.05 2.02 -24.20
CA VAL A 172 8.95 1.67 -23.09
C VAL A 172 9.16 2.82 -22.09
N GLY A 173 8.98 4.08 -22.50
CA GLY A 173 9.34 5.20 -21.62
C GLY A 173 10.80 5.11 -21.19
N ALA A 174 11.04 5.10 -19.88
CA ALA A 174 12.36 4.91 -19.29
C ALA A 174 12.74 3.43 -19.03
N GLN A 175 11.93 2.47 -19.50
CA GLN A 175 12.24 1.04 -19.38
C GLN A 175 13.28 0.62 -20.43
N PRO A 176 14.28 -0.23 -20.09
CA PRO A 176 15.27 -0.72 -21.06
C PRO A 176 14.65 -1.61 -22.14
N LEU A 177 14.66 -1.14 -23.39
CA LEU A 177 14.04 -1.84 -24.52
C LEU A 177 14.57 -3.27 -24.74
N GLU A 178 15.85 -3.48 -24.50
CA GLU A 178 16.54 -4.75 -24.73
C GLU A 178 16.02 -5.92 -23.86
N TYR A 179 15.34 -5.60 -22.76
CA TYR A 179 14.78 -6.62 -21.84
C TYR A 179 13.27 -6.77 -21.94
N VAL A 180 12.62 -6.08 -22.87
CA VAL A 180 11.20 -6.27 -23.14
C VAL A 180 10.96 -7.72 -23.57
N ALA A 181 10.00 -8.37 -22.93
CA ALA A 181 9.69 -9.77 -23.16
C ALA A 181 8.22 -9.98 -23.56
N LYS A 182 7.98 -11.07 -24.29
CA LYS A 182 6.62 -11.47 -24.63
C LYS A 182 5.85 -11.86 -23.36
N PRO A 183 4.58 -11.41 -23.21
CA PRO A 183 3.70 -11.85 -22.14
C PRO A 183 3.47 -13.37 -22.19
N GLU A 184 3.87 -14.09 -21.15
CA GLU A 184 3.70 -15.54 -21.03
C GLU A 184 3.40 -15.95 -19.59
N ALA A 185 2.31 -16.70 -19.39
CA ALA A 185 1.92 -17.20 -18.06
C ALA A 185 3.05 -18.04 -17.41
N LYS A 186 3.75 -18.88 -18.18
CA LYS A 186 4.87 -19.69 -17.66
C LYS A 186 5.99 -18.83 -17.08
N THR A 187 6.40 -17.77 -17.78
CA THR A 187 7.45 -16.85 -17.32
C THR A 187 7.00 -16.10 -16.07
N PHE A 188 5.74 -15.67 -16.05
CA PHE A 188 5.15 -15.05 -14.85
C PHE A 188 5.13 -16.01 -13.66
N ASP A 189 4.71 -17.26 -13.85
CA ASP A 189 4.65 -18.27 -12.78
C ASP A 189 6.03 -18.55 -12.17
N GLU A 190 7.09 -18.58 -13.01
CA GLU A 190 8.47 -18.66 -12.52
C GLU A 190 8.84 -17.47 -11.63
N TYR A 191 8.49 -16.24 -12.04
CA TYR A 191 8.70 -15.03 -11.23
C TYR A 191 7.89 -15.05 -9.94
N ASN A 192 6.62 -15.42 -10.01
CA ASN A 192 5.75 -15.47 -8.85
C ASN A 192 6.22 -16.51 -7.82
N ALA A 193 6.71 -17.67 -8.27
CA ALA A 193 7.32 -18.67 -7.40
C ALA A 193 8.58 -18.12 -6.70
N LEU A 194 9.45 -17.39 -7.42
CA LEU A 194 10.65 -16.78 -6.86
C LEU A 194 10.33 -15.70 -5.81
N SER A 195 9.24 -14.96 -6.03
CA SER A 195 8.74 -13.98 -5.06
C SER A 195 8.05 -14.61 -3.83
N GLY A 196 7.84 -15.94 -3.83
CA GLY A 196 7.03 -16.61 -2.80
C GLY A 196 5.53 -16.29 -2.88
N GLY A 197 5.00 -15.99 -4.08
CA GLY A 197 3.61 -15.58 -4.29
C GLY A 197 3.33 -14.12 -3.89
N ASN A 198 4.36 -13.30 -3.81
CA ASN A 198 4.24 -11.91 -3.36
C ASN A 198 4.01 -10.89 -4.48
N ILE A 199 3.93 -11.30 -5.76
CA ILE A 199 3.53 -10.37 -6.81
C ILE A 199 2.04 -10.05 -6.65
N LYS A 200 1.72 -8.77 -6.49
CA LYS A 200 0.36 -8.25 -6.29
C LYS A 200 -0.20 -7.57 -7.52
N ILE A 201 0.63 -6.85 -8.24
CA ILE A 201 0.29 -6.15 -9.48
C ILE A 201 1.28 -6.52 -10.57
N VAL A 202 0.81 -6.68 -11.80
CA VAL A 202 1.63 -6.85 -13.00
C VAL A 202 1.23 -5.78 -13.99
N THR A 203 2.17 -4.90 -14.36
CA THR A 203 2.00 -3.98 -15.48
C THR A 203 2.36 -4.65 -16.79
N LEU A 204 1.44 -4.63 -17.75
CA LEU A 204 1.62 -5.22 -19.06
C LEU A 204 0.84 -4.48 -20.16
N ALA A 205 1.26 -4.72 -21.41
CA ALA A 205 0.62 -4.19 -22.61
C ALA A 205 -0.36 -5.24 -23.18
N PRO A 206 -1.68 -4.99 -23.14
CA PRO A 206 -2.70 -5.96 -23.55
C PRO A 206 -2.71 -6.24 -25.05
N GLU A 207 -2.25 -5.31 -25.89
CA GLU A 207 -2.20 -5.45 -27.35
C GLU A 207 -1.02 -6.29 -27.83
N VAL A 208 -0.05 -6.56 -26.98
CA VAL A 208 1.08 -7.43 -27.30
C VAL A 208 0.61 -8.89 -27.31
N ASP A 209 1.10 -9.67 -28.29
CA ASP A 209 0.74 -11.08 -28.43
C ASP A 209 1.00 -11.86 -27.12
N GLY A 210 -0.02 -12.55 -26.61
CA GLY A 210 -0.03 -13.21 -25.29
C GLY A 210 -0.52 -12.33 -24.14
N GLY A 211 -0.73 -11.01 -24.37
CA GLY A 211 -1.16 -10.07 -23.31
C GLY A 211 -2.51 -10.43 -22.70
N LEU A 212 -3.53 -10.70 -23.51
CA LEU A 212 -4.86 -11.09 -23.02
C LEU A 212 -4.86 -12.44 -22.30
N ASP A 213 -4.07 -13.40 -22.77
CA ASP A 213 -3.94 -14.70 -22.13
C ASP A 213 -3.28 -14.56 -20.74
N LEU A 214 -2.25 -13.73 -20.64
CA LEU A 214 -1.61 -13.43 -19.35
C LEU A 214 -2.57 -12.72 -18.41
N ILE A 215 -3.35 -11.73 -18.89
CA ILE A 215 -4.38 -11.04 -18.06
C ILE A 215 -5.38 -12.06 -17.50
N THR A 216 -5.88 -12.96 -18.35
CA THR A 216 -6.80 -14.02 -17.91
C THR A 216 -6.17 -14.94 -16.86
N HIS A 217 -4.91 -15.31 -17.03
CA HIS A 217 -4.15 -16.10 -16.05
C HIS A 217 -4.02 -15.36 -14.70
N LEU A 218 -3.59 -14.10 -14.72
CA LEU A 218 -3.43 -13.26 -13.52
C LEU A 218 -4.74 -13.13 -12.74
N LYS A 219 -5.86 -12.88 -13.45
CA LYS A 219 -7.20 -12.84 -12.84
C LYS A 219 -7.54 -14.12 -12.10
N ASN A 220 -7.27 -15.27 -12.72
CA ASN A 220 -7.61 -16.58 -12.17
C ASN A 220 -6.85 -16.91 -10.89
N ILE A 221 -5.67 -16.33 -10.68
CA ILE A 221 -4.85 -16.53 -9.49
C ILE A 221 -4.90 -15.34 -8.50
N GLY A 222 -5.77 -14.34 -8.78
CA GLY A 222 -5.99 -13.20 -7.87
C GLY A 222 -4.87 -12.15 -7.88
N VAL A 223 -4.10 -12.05 -8.97
CA VAL A 223 -3.10 -10.99 -9.18
C VAL A 223 -3.70 -9.89 -10.04
N VAL A 224 -3.49 -8.65 -9.67
CA VAL A 224 -4.00 -7.47 -10.41
C VAL A 224 -3.25 -7.33 -11.73
N ALA A 225 -3.99 -7.38 -12.84
CA ALA A 225 -3.47 -7.05 -14.16
C ALA A 225 -3.66 -5.55 -14.41
N SER A 226 -2.56 -4.80 -14.58
CA SER A 226 -2.52 -3.37 -14.78
C SER A 226 -2.07 -3.04 -16.21
N ILE A 227 -2.88 -2.25 -16.91
CA ILE A 227 -2.61 -1.81 -18.28
C ILE A 227 -1.61 -0.64 -18.22
N GLY A 228 -0.44 -0.82 -18.80
CA GLY A 228 0.58 0.22 -18.81
C GLY A 228 1.69 -0.05 -19.81
N HIS A 229 2.51 0.95 -20.13
CA HIS A 229 3.56 0.88 -21.14
C HIS A 229 3.04 0.25 -22.45
N THR A 230 2.00 0.86 -23.02
CA THR A 230 1.13 0.23 -24.00
C THR A 230 0.72 1.18 -25.12
N GLY A 231 0.66 0.66 -26.33
CA GLY A 231 0.03 1.31 -27.49
C GLY A 231 -1.43 0.92 -27.69
N ALA A 232 -2.07 0.32 -26.68
CA ALA A 232 -3.45 -0.13 -26.74
C ALA A 232 -4.40 1.00 -27.18
N LYS A 233 -5.36 0.63 -28.01
CA LYS A 233 -6.50 1.48 -28.38
C LYS A 233 -7.67 1.17 -27.44
N TYR A 234 -8.74 1.95 -27.55
CA TYR A 234 -9.94 1.72 -26.77
C TYR A 234 -10.42 0.26 -26.82
N GLN A 235 -10.45 -0.34 -28.02
CA GLN A 235 -10.91 -1.72 -28.18
C GLN A 235 -9.98 -2.75 -27.48
N ASP A 236 -8.68 -2.49 -27.46
CA ASP A 236 -7.72 -3.36 -26.77
C ASP A 236 -7.94 -3.30 -25.26
N VAL A 237 -8.23 -2.09 -24.72
CA VAL A 237 -8.56 -1.92 -23.30
C VAL A 237 -9.88 -2.62 -22.96
N GLU A 238 -10.92 -2.47 -23.81
CA GLU A 238 -12.19 -3.18 -23.60
C GLU A 238 -11.98 -4.71 -23.56
N ASN A 239 -11.16 -5.25 -24.46
CA ASN A 239 -10.82 -6.66 -24.48
C ASN A 239 -10.04 -7.07 -23.21
N ALA A 240 -9.11 -6.22 -22.74
CA ALA A 240 -8.35 -6.42 -21.52
C ALA A 240 -9.26 -6.46 -20.27
N VAL A 241 -10.23 -5.54 -20.17
CA VAL A 241 -11.22 -5.52 -19.09
C VAL A 241 -12.06 -6.81 -19.11
N LYS A 242 -12.53 -7.24 -20.28
CA LYS A 242 -13.25 -8.52 -20.43
C LYS A 242 -12.40 -9.72 -20.02
N ALA A 243 -11.09 -9.68 -20.30
CA ALA A 243 -10.14 -10.72 -19.87
C ALA A 243 -9.84 -10.68 -18.37
N GLY A 244 -10.06 -9.53 -17.70
CA GLY A 244 -9.92 -9.37 -16.26
C GLY A 244 -8.94 -8.33 -15.79
N ALA A 245 -8.43 -7.46 -16.67
CA ALA A 245 -7.66 -6.30 -16.26
C ALA A 245 -8.52 -5.39 -15.38
N SER A 246 -7.95 -4.92 -14.29
CA SER A 246 -8.66 -4.12 -13.28
C SER A 246 -7.90 -2.85 -12.89
N ASN A 247 -6.75 -2.58 -13.50
CA ASN A 247 -5.92 -1.44 -13.15
C ASN A 247 -5.31 -0.78 -14.39
N VAL A 248 -4.97 0.51 -14.26
CA VAL A 248 -4.17 1.28 -15.24
C VAL A 248 -2.98 1.89 -14.51
N THR A 249 -1.80 1.57 -14.98
CA THR A 249 -0.52 2.02 -14.43
C THR A 249 -0.27 3.48 -14.79
N HIS A 250 0.17 4.31 -13.83
CA HIS A 250 0.54 5.73 -13.98
C HIS A 250 -0.18 6.44 -15.14
N THR A 251 -1.51 6.47 -15.06
CA THR A 251 -2.42 6.96 -16.09
C THR A 251 -1.91 8.25 -16.76
N TYR A 252 -2.00 8.35 -18.08
CA TYR A 252 -1.43 9.30 -19.03
C TYR A 252 0.02 9.00 -19.46
N ASN A 253 0.84 8.34 -18.67
CA ASN A 253 2.27 8.18 -18.94
C ASN A 253 2.54 6.86 -19.69
N ALA A 254 3.38 6.91 -20.72
CA ALA A 254 3.76 5.76 -21.56
C ALA A 254 2.55 4.96 -22.12
N GLN A 255 1.48 5.66 -22.53
CA GLN A 255 0.25 5.05 -23.06
C GLN A 255 -0.47 6.01 -24.01
N THR A 256 -1.46 5.50 -24.75
CA THR A 256 -2.22 6.29 -25.71
C THR A 256 -3.16 7.27 -25.03
N GLY A 257 -3.10 8.53 -25.47
CA GLY A 257 -3.94 9.62 -24.95
C GLY A 257 -5.36 9.62 -25.50
N LEU A 258 -6.21 10.48 -24.91
CA LEU A 258 -7.57 10.72 -25.39
C LEU A 258 -7.55 11.62 -26.63
N HIS A 259 -8.06 11.10 -27.75
CA HIS A 259 -8.28 11.84 -28.98
C HIS A 259 -9.72 11.63 -29.45
N HIS A 260 -10.34 12.65 -30.09
CA HIS A 260 -11.76 12.61 -30.46
C HIS A 260 -12.16 11.52 -31.49
N ARG A 261 -11.21 10.87 -32.16
CA ARG A 261 -11.43 9.73 -33.06
C ARG A 261 -10.90 8.39 -32.51
N GLU A 262 -10.10 8.43 -31.47
CA GLU A 262 -9.57 7.24 -30.79
C GLU A 262 -9.38 7.59 -29.29
N ALA A 263 -10.22 7.00 -28.44
CA ALA A 263 -10.20 7.36 -27.02
C ALA A 263 -8.91 6.93 -26.31
N GLY A 264 -8.24 5.93 -26.85
CA GLY A 264 -7.02 5.39 -26.28
C GLY A 264 -7.20 4.81 -24.86
N VAL A 265 -6.09 4.56 -24.21
CA VAL A 265 -6.09 4.05 -22.81
C VAL A 265 -6.68 5.10 -21.86
N VAL A 266 -6.31 6.37 -22.01
CA VAL A 266 -6.78 7.44 -21.11
C VAL A 266 -8.30 7.60 -21.18
N GLY A 267 -8.88 7.61 -22.40
CA GLY A 267 -10.33 7.70 -22.55
C GLY A 267 -11.05 6.44 -22.04
N ALA A 268 -10.51 5.26 -22.30
CA ALA A 268 -11.03 4.01 -21.79
C ALA A 268 -10.98 3.98 -20.24
N ALA A 269 -9.87 4.44 -19.65
CA ALA A 269 -9.73 4.54 -18.20
C ALA A 269 -10.78 5.44 -17.52
N MET A 270 -11.22 6.50 -18.23
CA MET A 270 -12.31 7.37 -17.77
C MET A 270 -13.70 6.72 -17.91
N LEU A 271 -13.87 5.80 -18.84
CA LEU A 271 -15.17 5.19 -19.17
C LEU A 271 -15.44 3.89 -18.44
N PHE A 272 -14.40 3.07 -18.17
CA PHE A 272 -14.55 1.80 -17.49
C PHE A 272 -14.41 1.97 -15.97
N ASP A 273 -15.52 1.94 -15.26
CA ASP A 273 -15.58 2.06 -13.80
C ASP A 273 -14.88 0.91 -13.07
N GLU A 274 -14.66 -0.22 -13.75
CA GLU A 274 -13.93 -1.38 -13.24
C GLU A 274 -12.45 -1.10 -13.01
N LEU A 275 -11.87 -0.19 -13.82
CA LEU A 275 -10.43 0.10 -13.77
C LEU A 275 -10.09 1.03 -12.60
N ASN A 276 -9.28 0.57 -11.68
CA ASN A 276 -8.55 1.44 -10.76
C ASN A 276 -7.41 2.13 -11.51
N CYS A 277 -7.22 3.42 -11.30
CA CYS A 277 -6.27 4.21 -12.08
C CYS A 277 -5.22 4.83 -11.18
N GLU A 278 -3.97 4.42 -11.33
CA GLU A 278 -2.83 5.05 -10.68
C GLU A 278 -2.56 6.44 -11.26
N MET A 279 -2.19 7.39 -10.40
CA MET A 279 -1.89 8.76 -10.81
C MET A 279 -0.70 9.34 -10.06
N ILE A 280 0.27 9.87 -10.82
CA ILE A 280 1.40 10.62 -10.29
C ILE A 280 0.99 12.09 -10.19
N CYS A 281 0.74 12.59 -8.98
CA CYS A 281 0.23 13.95 -8.74
C CYS A 281 1.35 14.92 -8.36
N ASP A 282 2.49 14.89 -9.06
CA ASP A 282 3.58 15.84 -8.91
C ASP A 282 3.38 17.17 -9.67
N THR A 283 2.36 17.22 -10.56
CA THR A 283 2.09 18.33 -11.48
C THR A 283 3.11 18.51 -12.61
N ILE A 284 4.02 17.56 -12.75
CA ILE A 284 5.03 17.49 -13.81
C ILE A 284 4.65 16.39 -14.82
N HIS A 285 4.42 15.15 -14.34
CA HIS A 285 3.98 14.02 -15.17
C HIS A 285 2.58 14.24 -15.74
N VAL A 286 1.68 14.83 -14.94
CA VAL A 286 0.31 15.14 -15.34
C VAL A 286 -0.02 16.56 -14.90
N SER A 287 -0.47 17.39 -15.85
CA SER A 287 -0.84 18.77 -15.56
C SER A 287 -2.07 18.84 -14.65
N VAL A 288 -2.16 19.88 -13.83
CA VAL A 288 -3.31 20.11 -12.92
C VAL A 288 -4.66 20.06 -13.66
N PRO A 289 -4.86 20.68 -14.84
CA PRO A 289 -6.12 20.56 -15.57
C PRO A 289 -6.45 19.11 -15.98
N ALA A 290 -5.45 18.31 -16.40
CA ALA A 290 -5.66 16.91 -16.77
C ALA A 290 -6.07 16.06 -15.55
N ILE A 291 -5.42 16.27 -14.40
CA ILE A 291 -5.83 15.60 -13.13
C ILE A 291 -7.26 15.99 -12.76
N LYS A 292 -7.62 17.29 -12.88
CA LYS A 292 -9.00 17.77 -12.57
C LYS A 292 -10.05 17.11 -13.48
N ILE A 293 -9.77 16.97 -14.77
CA ILE A 293 -10.67 16.30 -15.71
C ILE A 293 -10.81 14.82 -15.30
N PHE A 294 -9.70 14.18 -14.98
CA PHE A 294 -9.71 12.77 -14.64
C PHE A 294 -10.50 12.48 -13.34
N VAL A 295 -10.23 13.23 -12.28
CA VAL A 295 -10.95 13.11 -10.98
C VAL A 295 -12.44 13.33 -11.13
N LYS A 296 -12.88 14.26 -12.01
CA LYS A 296 -14.31 14.50 -12.27
C LYS A 296 -15.01 13.35 -12.98
N ASN A 297 -14.28 12.55 -13.75
CA ASN A 297 -14.85 11.49 -14.58
C ASN A 297 -14.62 10.08 -14.02
N LYS A 298 -13.83 9.94 -12.94
CA LYS A 298 -13.51 8.65 -12.35
C LYS A 298 -14.28 8.44 -11.05
N PRO A 299 -14.87 7.25 -10.79
CA PRO A 299 -15.41 6.93 -9.48
C PRO A 299 -14.38 7.13 -8.39
N HIS A 300 -14.79 7.70 -7.26
CA HIS A 300 -13.90 8.08 -6.15
C HIS A 300 -13.01 6.90 -5.68
N ASP A 301 -13.55 5.70 -5.60
CA ASP A 301 -12.86 4.50 -5.14
C ASP A 301 -11.99 3.82 -6.22
N LYS A 302 -11.88 4.43 -7.40
CA LYS A 302 -11.12 3.95 -8.57
C LYS A 302 -9.99 4.88 -9.01
N PHE A 303 -9.58 5.77 -8.14
CA PHE A 303 -8.43 6.64 -8.30
C PHE A 303 -7.42 6.35 -7.20
N THR A 304 -6.21 5.95 -7.56
CA THR A 304 -5.14 5.64 -6.61
C THR A 304 -3.95 6.57 -6.80
N LEU A 305 -3.55 7.20 -5.71
CA LEU A 305 -2.37 8.06 -5.68
C LEU A 305 -1.12 7.20 -5.52
N ILE A 306 -0.16 7.39 -6.42
CA ILE A 306 1.15 6.73 -6.40
C ILE A 306 2.27 7.74 -6.50
N THR A 307 3.49 7.32 -6.20
CA THR A 307 4.64 8.19 -6.42
C THR A 307 5.41 7.86 -7.69
N ASP A 308 5.48 6.59 -8.08
CA ASP A 308 6.39 6.13 -9.13
C ASP A 308 7.82 6.67 -8.91
N ALA A 309 8.22 6.73 -7.65
CA ALA A 309 9.48 7.35 -7.27
C ALA A 309 10.64 6.40 -7.47
N MET A 310 11.78 6.99 -7.84
CA MET A 310 13.02 6.28 -8.06
C MET A 310 14.06 6.61 -6.97
N ARG A 311 15.21 5.93 -6.98
CA ARG A 311 16.24 6.03 -5.91
C ARG A 311 16.64 7.44 -5.53
N ALA A 312 16.57 8.41 -6.46
CA ALA A 312 16.92 9.80 -6.16
C ALA A 312 15.90 10.55 -5.29
N LYS A 313 14.73 9.98 -5.02
CA LYS A 313 13.78 10.56 -4.05
C LYS A 313 14.49 10.76 -2.71
N GLY A 314 14.52 12.02 -2.25
CA GLY A 314 15.17 12.41 -1.01
C GLY A 314 16.68 12.64 -1.10
N MET A 315 17.24 12.48 -2.29
CA MET A 315 18.64 12.79 -2.56
C MET A 315 18.79 14.22 -3.13
N PRO A 316 19.97 14.82 -3.05
CA PRO A 316 20.24 16.09 -3.74
C PRO A 316 20.11 15.94 -5.26
N ASP A 317 19.86 17.07 -5.95
CA ASP A 317 19.95 17.13 -7.41
C ASP A 317 21.32 16.61 -7.91
N GLY A 318 21.31 15.93 -9.06
CA GLY A 318 22.53 15.36 -9.62
C GLY A 318 22.30 14.14 -10.49
N LEU A 319 23.35 13.37 -10.69
CA LEU A 319 23.31 12.11 -11.42
C LEU A 319 22.74 11.00 -10.54
N SER A 320 21.88 10.20 -11.14
CA SER A 320 21.28 9.01 -10.56
C SER A 320 21.15 7.92 -11.62
N GLU A 321 20.41 6.87 -11.32
CA GLU A 321 20.22 5.73 -12.21
C GLU A 321 18.81 5.14 -12.00
N LEU A 322 18.20 4.65 -13.08
CA LEU A 322 16.98 3.87 -13.06
C LEU A 322 17.08 2.76 -14.11
N GLY A 323 16.91 1.50 -13.70
CA GLY A 323 16.96 0.34 -14.60
C GLY A 323 18.27 0.17 -15.36
N GLY A 324 19.40 0.64 -14.81
CA GLY A 324 20.72 0.62 -15.46
C GLY A 324 20.98 1.83 -16.37
N GLN A 325 20.02 2.75 -16.52
CA GLN A 325 20.13 3.94 -17.33
C GLN A 325 20.47 5.16 -16.48
N GLN A 326 21.33 6.04 -17.01
CA GLN A 326 21.69 7.29 -16.34
C GLN A 326 20.51 8.26 -16.32
N VAL A 327 20.20 8.81 -15.15
CA VAL A 327 19.15 9.78 -14.92
C VAL A 327 19.72 11.08 -14.37
N PHE A 328 19.24 12.21 -14.89
CA PHE A 328 19.59 13.55 -14.43
C PHE A 328 18.44 14.09 -13.57
N VAL A 329 18.72 14.34 -12.30
CA VAL A 329 17.74 14.91 -11.37
C VAL A 329 18.01 16.39 -11.19
N LYS A 330 17.00 17.22 -11.43
CA LYS A 330 17.08 18.66 -11.28
C LYS A 330 15.70 19.27 -10.98
N ASN A 331 15.62 20.09 -9.95
CA ASN A 331 14.39 20.83 -9.60
C ASN A 331 13.15 19.94 -9.44
N GLY A 332 13.31 18.73 -8.89
CA GLY A 332 12.21 17.80 -8.69
C GLY A 332 11.82 16.96 -9.91
N GLU A 333 12.56 17.06 -11.01
CA GLU A 333 12.37 16.26 -12.22
C GLU A 333 13.53 15.27 -12.38
N ALA A 334 13.20 14.02 -12.73
CA ALA A 334 14.16 12.99 -13.08
C ALA A 334 14.01 12.67 -14.57
N ARG A 335 15.08 12.81 -15.36
CA ARG A 335 15.02 12.65 -16.81
C ARG A 335 16.21 11.87 -17.36
N LEU A 336 15.95 11.09 -18.41
CA LEU A 336 17.00 10.52 -19.26
C LEU A 336 17.68 11.63 -20.07
N ALA A 337 18.80 11.29 -20.74
CA ALA A 337 19.57 12.22 -21.54
C ALA A 337 18.77 12.82 -22.73
N ASP A 338 17.77 12.11 -23.24
CA ASP A 338 16.87 12.57 -24.32
C ASP A 338 15.70 13.44 -23.81
N GLY A 339 15.62 13.68 -22.49
CA GLY A 339 14.58 14.46 -21.86
C GLY A 339 13.34 13.67 -21.41
N THR A 340 13.29 12.36 -21.67
CA THR A 340 12.19 11.49 -21.19
C THR A 340 12.14 11.48 -19.66
N LEU A 341 10.96 11.65 -19.06
CA LEU A 341 10.77 11.49 -17.62
C LEU A 341 11.08 10.03 -17.21
N ALA A 342 11.79 9.84 -16.11
CA ALA A 342 12.33 8.57 -15.65
C ALA A 342 11.98 8.34 -14.17
N GLY A 343 10.75 7.91 -13.91
CA GLY A 343 10.17 7.89 -12.59
C GLY A 343 10.06 9.30 -12.00
N SER A 344 9.77 9.39 -10.72
CA SER A 344 9.64 10.66 -10.00
C SER A 344 10.57 10.76 -8.80
N VAL A 345 10.58 11.93 -8.17
CA VAL A 345 11.11 12.16 -6.81
C VAL A 345 10.00 12.62 -5.85
N LEU A 346 8.76 12.36 -6.25
CA LEU A 346 7.56 12.78 -5.53
C LEU A 346 7.46 12.11 -4.15
N ARG A 347 7.09 12.88 -3.15
CA ARG A 347 6.73 12.38 -1.81
C ARG A 347 5.22 12.23 -1.71
N MET A 348 4.75 11.18 -1.02
CA MET A 348 3.31 10.90 -0.91
C MET A 348 2.54 12.04 -0.24
N ASN A 349 3.06 12.62 0.84
CA ASN A 349 2.41 13.78 1.49
C ASN A 349 2.36 15.03 0.58
N VAL A 350 3.34 15.20 -0.31
CA VAL A 350 3.34 16.30 -1.31
C VAL A 350 2.30 16.03 -2.40
N ALA A 351 2.13 14.78 -2.80
CA ALA A 351 1.07 14.38 -3.73
C ALA A 351 -0.33 14.67 -3.15
N VAL A 352 -0.57 14.32 -1.88
CA VAL A 352 -1.80 14.68 -1.14
C VAL A 352 -1.98 16.20 -1.10
N LYS A 353 -0.94 16.96 -0.76
CA LYS A 353 -0.97 18.45 -0.78
C LYS A 353 -1.37 18.99 -2.15
N ASN A 354 -0.76 18.48 -3.23
CA ASN A 354 -1.06 18.94 -4.59
C ASN A 354 -2.52 18.66 -4.99
N LEU A 355 -3.07 17.51 -4.59
CA LEU A 355 -4.49 17.19 -4.81
C LEU A 355 -5.40 18.19 -4.10
N VAL A 356 -5.13 18.51 -2.84
CA VAL A 356 -5.98 19.44 -2.10
C VAL A 356 -5.81 20.89 -2.59
N GLU A 357 -4.57 21.39 -2.65
CA GLU A 357 -4.32 22.81 -2.91
C GLU A 357 -4.45 23.20 -4.39
N LYS A 358 -4.02 22.31 -5.32
CA LYS A 358 -3.98 22.64 -6.74
C LYS A 358 -5.15 22.04 -7.52
N VAL A 359 -5.52 20.78 -7.21
CA VAL A 359 -6.64 20.11 -7.88
C VAL A 359 -7.98 20.52 -7.26
N GLY A 360 -8.04 20.68 -5.94
CA GLY A 360 -9.21 21.16 -5.21
C GLY A 360 -10.13 20.05 -4.71
N VAL A 361 -9.59 18.83 -4.49
CA VAL A 361 -10.31 17.78 -3.76
C VAL A 361 -10.20 18.03 -2.25
N SER A 362 -11.10 17.46 -1.47
CA SER A 362 -11.01 17.54 0.00
C SER A 362 -9.82 16.74 0.54
N LEU A 363 -9.36 17.07 1.75
CA LEU A 363 -8.29 16.30 2.40
C LEU A 363 -8.68 14.82 2.55
N THR A 364 -9.92 14.54 2.93
CA THR A 364 -10.39 13.15 3.12
C THR A 364 -10.41 12.37 1.82
N GLU A 365 -10.81 12.98 0.70
CA GLU A 365 -10.73 12.36 -0.63
C GLU A 365 -9.28 12.08 -1.03
N ALA A 366 -8.38 13.05 -0.88
CA ALA A 366 -6.96 12.86 -1.20
C ALA A 366 -6.32 11.74 -0.35
N VAL A 367 -6.73 11.63 0.93
CA VAL A 367 -6.28 10.56 1.83
C VAL A 367 -6.86 9.21 1.43
N ASP A 368 -8.12 9.13 1.03
CA ASP A 368 -8.70 7.89 0.51
C ASP A 368 -7.95 7.39 -0.73
N PHE A 369 -7.55 8.30 -1.63
CA PHE A 369 -6.75 7.98 -2.81
C PHE A 369 -5.36 7.43 -2.46
N ALA A 370 -4.79 7.82 -1.32
CA ALA A 370 -3.49 7.38 -0.82
C ALA A 370 -3.55 6.21 0.17
N SER A 371 -4.73 5.82 0.67
CA SER A 371 -4.86 4.83 1.75
C SER A 371 -5.93 3.79 1.47
N ALA A 372 -7.19 4.19 1.46
CA ALA A 372 -8.33 3.28 1.30
C ALA A 372 -8.35 2.62 -0.08
N ASN A 373 -8.10 3.39 -1.15
CA ASN A 373 -8.19 2.90 -2.51
C ASN A 373 -7.08 1.91 -2.86
N PRO A 374 -5.78 2.18 -2.59
CA PRO A 374 -4.74 1.16 -2.77
C PRO A 374 -4.96 -0.07 -1.88
N ALA A 375 -5.46 0.11 -0.64
CA ALA A 375 -5.81 -1.04 0.21
C ALA A 375 -6.91 -1.91 -0.41
N LYS A 376 -7.94 -1.31 -1.03
CA LYS A 376 -9.00 -2.02 -1.75
C LYS A 376 -8.45 -2.72 -2.99
N ASN A 377 -7.64 -2.03 -3.78
CA ASN A 377 -7.01 -2.57 -4.99
C ASN A 377 -6.18 -3.81 -4.69
N LEU A 378 -5.44 -3.79 -3.58
CA LEU A 378 -4.59 -4.89 -3.12
C LEU A 378 -5.34 -5.97 -2.32
N GLY A 379 -6.65 -5.82 -2.09
CA GLY A 379 -7.42 -6.76 -1.25
C GLY A 379 -7.11 -6.70 0.25
N LEU A 380 -6.49 -5.61 0.72
CA LEU A 380 -6.04 -5.41 2.10
C LEU A 380 -6.97 -4.51 2.93
N TYR A 381 -8.09 -4.03 2.37
CA TYR A 381 -8.93 -3.05 3.05
C TYR A 381 -9.54 -3.54 4.37
N ASN A 382 -9.72 -4.84 4.54
CA ASN A 382 -10.16 -5.41 5.82
C ASN A 382 -9.11 -5.33 6.93
N GLU A 383 -7.84 -5.08 6.56
CA GLU A 383 -6.72 -5.05 7.50
C GLU A 383 -6.17 -3.64 7.72
N ARG A 384 -6.18 -2.77 6.69
CA ARG A 384 -5.57 -1.42 6.71
C ARG A 384 -6.26 -0.47 5.72
N GLY A 385 -5.81 0.78 5.63
CA GLY A 385 -6.34 1.79 4.70
C GLY A 385 -7.44 2.67 5.30
N SER A 386 -7.84 2.45 6.54
CA SER A 386 -8.75 3.32 7.30
C SER A 386 -8.55 3.17 8.80
N ILE A 387 -8.93 4.19 9.57
CA ILE A 387 -8.93 4.14 11.04
C ILE A 387 -10.26 3.54 11.50
N GLU A 388 -10.22 2.25 11.81
CA GLU A 388 -11.36 1.45 12.27
C GLU A 388 -10.90 0.42 13.30
N VAL A 389 -11.76 0.14 14.29
CA VAL A 389 -11.46 -0.91 15.30
C VAL A 389 -11.30 -2.27 14.63
N GLY A 390 -10.24 -2.98 15.02
CA GLY A 390 -9.84 -4.29 14.48
C GLY A 390 -8.84 -4.21 13.33
N LYS A 391 -8.69 -3.07 12.66
CA LYS A 391 -7.68 -2.88 11.63
C LYS A 391 -6.31 -2.58 12.24
N ARG A 392 -5.28 -2.75 11.44
CA ARG A 392 -3.90 -2.45 11.78
C ARG A 392 -3.76 -0.97 12.18
N ALA A 393 -3.01 -0.70 13.22
CA ALA A 393 -2.75 0.66 13.69
C ALA A 393 -1.65 1.30 12.84
N ASP A 394 -1.98 1.58 11.57
CA ASP A 394 -1.16 2.28 10.59
C ASP A 394 -1.69 3.71 10.45
N ILE A 395 -0.89 4.69 10.89
CA ILE A 395 -1.34 6.08 11.06
C ILE A 395 -0.29 7.04 10.55
N THR A 396 -0.76 8.11 9.92
CA THR A 396 0.01 9.28 9.52
C THR A 396 -0.58 10.53 10.15
N VAL A 397 0.26 11.40 10.67
CA VAL A 397 -0.16 12.69 11.21
C VAL A 397 0.42 13.82 10.38
N LEU A 398 -0.44 14.66 9.84
CA LEU A 398 -0.05 15.83 9.06
C LEU A 398 -0.29 17.13 9.81
N ASP A 399 0.64 18.08 9.70
CA ASP A 399 0.41 19.46 10.09
C ASP A 399 -0.47 20.21 9.05
N LYS A 400 -0.77 21.47 9.33
CA LYS A 400 -1.57 22.35 8.44
C LYS A 400 -0.91 22.61 7.07
N ASP A 401 0.40 22.40 6.96
CA ASP A 401 1.18 22.61 5.73
C ASP A 401 1.47 21.28 5.01
N TYR A 402 0.80 20.20 5.45
CA TYR A 402 0.92 18.81 4.95
C TYR A 402 2.29 18.17 5.22
N ASN A 403 3.07 18.69 6.17
CA ASN A 403 4.27 17.98 6.60
C ASN A 403 3.87 16.83 7.53
N VAL A 404 4.57 15.71 7.39
CA VAL A 404 4.39 14.58 8.30
C VAL A 404 5.04 14.88 9.64
N LEU A 405 4.25 14.84 10.70
CA LEU A 405 4.72 14.97 12.08
C LEU A 405 5.10 13.62 12.66
N TYR A 406 4.24 12.62 12.46
CA TYR A 406 4.43 11.28 13.00
C TYR A 406 3.93 10.23 12.01
N THR A 407 4.58 9.06 12.01
CA THR A 407 4.10 7.87 11.32
C THR A 407 4.15 6.68 12.27
N VAL A 408 3.03 5.96 12.36
CA VAL A 408 2.87 4.76 13.20
C VAL A 408 2.58 3.58 12.27
N VAL A 409 3.30 2.48 12.45
CA VAL A 409 3.13 1.24 11.70
C VAL A 409 2.89 0.10 12.68
N GLY A 410 1.73 -0.54 12.58
CA GLY A 410 1.36 -1.61 13.50
C GLY A 410 1.42 -1.19 14.97
N GLY A 411 0.99 0.05 15.29
CA GLY A 411 1.00 0.60 16.64
C GLY A 411 2.38 1.06 17.16
N ASN A 412 3.42 0.99 16.35
CA ASN A 412 4.77 1.44 16.70
C ASN A 412 5.10 2.76 16.00
N LEU A 413 5.61 3.72 16.76
CA LEU A 413 6.10 4.99 16.21
C LEU A 413 7.40 4.72 15.43
N VAL A 414 7.37 4.90 14.10
CA VAL A 414 8.50 4.65 13.20
C VAL A 414 9.14 5.94 12.68
N TYR A 415 8.39 7.04 12.70
CA TYR A 415 8.90 8.36 12.35
C TYR A 415 8.31 9.44 13.27
N ASN A 416 9.18 10.36 13.67
CA ASN A 416 8.91 11.55 14.46
C ASN A 416 9.77 12.68 13.88
N ARG A 417 9.15 13.79 13.47
CA ARG A 417 9.82 14.96 12.87
C ARG A 417 10.62 15.74 13.89
#